data_1392e73e4a18a534fd8967b18bb729b7
#
_entry.id   1392e73e4a18a534fd8967b18bb729b7
#
_cell.length_a   1.000
_cell.length_b   1.000
_cell.length_c   1.000
_cell.angle_alpha   90.00
_cell.angle_beta   90.00
_cell.angle_gamma   90.00
#
_symmetry.space_group_name_H-M   'P 1'
#
loop_
_entity.id
_entity.type
_entity.pdbx_description
1 polymer ?
#
loop_
_entity_poly.entity_id
_entity_poly.type
_entity_poly.pdbx_seq_one_letter_code
_entity_poly.pdbx_strand_id
1 'polypeptide(L)'
;MTEKITNDDINYFPSISGNNEELLDLLRKTSELLCKWYSDTNKLSPLPLNNEFKVTYPLKNGSDVNNLLSEVEKLIYTSFCPSHPGSLAHLDPPPLTISIIGDLIASGLNNNLLAEDLSPSISKLENDICKWLSKKIGFSEDSGGIAASGGTLNNLNALVTAKYSSGLTFNNQAVIITSEDAHVSIKKCAKILGVEDKNIYIVHTDKNGCMHIPSFIKLLNSLIDGGRKIFAVVATFGTTIRGALDPINEIGNICKEKKIWFHIDASIGGVFLLANNKFDNINDFNVRKS
;
A
#
# COMPACT_ATOMS: atom_id res chain seq x y z
N MET A 1 -18.00 33.17 27.93
CA MET A 1 -16.90 32.88 28.85
C MET A 1 -16.40 31.49 28.51
N THR A 2 -15.32 31.37 27.78
CA THR A 2 -14.68 30.08 27.50
C THR A 2 -13.84 29.76 28.74
N GLU A 3 -14.30 28.82 29.56
CA GLU A 3 -13.47 28.26 30.63
C GLU A 3 -12.18 27.72 30.02
N LYS A 4 -11.04 28.16 30.54
CA LYS A 4 -9.74 27.57 30.21
C LYS A 4 -9.71 26.17 30.84
N ILE A 5 -9.74 25.15 30.00
CA ILE A 5 -9.43 23.78 30.42
C ILE A 5 -7.98 23.78 30.90
N THR A 6 -7.75 23.50 32.17
CA THR A 6 -6.41 23.35 32.74
C THR A 6 -5.89 21.94 32.48
N ASN A 7 -4.57 21.73 32.48
CA ASN A 7 -3.95 20.40 32.22
C ASN A 7 -4.39 19.31 33.21
N ASP A 8 -4.98 19.66 34.33
CA ASP A 8 -5.47 18.72 35.34
C ASP A 8 -6.86 18.15 35.00
N ASP A 9 -7.54 18.72 34.00
CA ASP A 9 -8.93 18.37 33.66
C ASP A 9 -9.04 17.42 32.45
N ILE A 10 -7.92 17.02 31.83
CA ILE A 10 -7.95 16.16 30.64
C ILE A 10 -7.92 14.70 31.05
N ASN A 11 -8.98 13.97 30.74
CA ASN A 11 -8.96 12.51 30.78
C ASN A 11 -8.07 11.98 29.66
N TYR A 12 -6.86 11.50 30.00
CA TYR A 12 -5.90 10.89 29.06
C TYR A 12 -6.46 9.66 28.33
N PHE A 13 -7.48 9.03 28.90
CA PHE A 13 -8.14 7.86 28.33
C PHE A 13 -9.64 8.07 28.29
N PRO A 14 -10.32 7.53 27.25
CA PRO A 14 -11.79 7.52 27.25
C PRO A 14 -12.33 6.84 28.49
N SER A 15 -13.38 7.42 29.08
CA SER A 15 -14.04 6.86 30.26
C SER A 15 -14.82 5.60 29.90
N ILE A 16 -14.61 4.51 30.62
CA ILE A 16 -15.31 3.23 30.44
C ILE A 16 -16.71 3.20 31.09
N SER A 17 -17.00 4.13 32.00
CA SER A 17 -18.23 4.15 32.79
C SER A 17 -18.87 5.53 32.93
N GLY A 18 -18.31 6.52 32.28
CA GLY A 18 -18.71 7.93 32.43
C GLY A 18 -19.00 8.63 31.11
N ASN A 19 -19.09 9.93 31.21
CA ASN A 19 -19.30 10.82 30.08
C ASN A 19 -17.98 11.06 29.35
N ASN A 20 -18.00 10.99 28.00
CA ASN A 20 -16.86 11.26 27.13
C ASN A 20 -17.03 12.60 26.39
N GLU A 21 -17.61 13.62 27.03
CA GLU A 21 -17.85 14.93 26.40
C GLU A 21 -16.58 15.60 25.92
N GLU A 22 -15.47 15.46 26.68
CA GLU A 22 -14.17 16.00 26.27
C GLU A 22 -13.66 15.36 25.00
N LEU A 23 -13.71 14.03 24.89
CA LEU A 23 -13.36 13.32 23.69
C LEU A 23 -14.25 13.76 22.52
N LEU A 24 -15.55 13.87 22.74
CA LEU A 24 -16.49 14.32 21.72
C LEU A 24 -16.21 15.75 21.26
N ASP A 25 -15.89 16.67 22.17
CA ASP A 25 -15.54 18.05 21.84
C ASP A 25 -14.23 18.14 21.05
N LEU A 26 -13.23 17.36 21.41
CA LEU A 26 -11.95 17.28 20.67
C LEU A 26 -12.15 16.70 19.28
N LEU A 27 -12.91 15.63 19.12
CA LEU A 27 -13.23 15.04 17.84
C LEU A 27 -14.00 16.05 16.96
N ARG A 28 -14.97 16.77 17.52
CA ARG A 28 -15.70 17.79 16.81
C ARG A 28 -14.80 18.92 16.33
N LYS A 29 -13.97 19.50 17.19
CA LYS A 29 -13.03 20.57 16.86
C LYS A 29 -12.03 20.14 15.77
N THR A 30 -11.47 18.94 15.90
CA THR A 30 -10.54 18.40 14.91
C THR A 30 -11.23 18.15 13.57
N SER A 31 -12.44 17.63 13.58
CA SER A 31 -13.23 17.41 12.35
C SER A 31 -13.59 18.73 11.68
N GLU A 32 -13.92 19.77 12.44
CA GLU A 32 -14.20 21.12 11.92
C GLU A 32 -12.95 21.72 11.25
N LEU A 33 -11.77 21.58 11.86
CA LEU A 33 -10.49 22.01 11.24
C LEU A 33 -10.24 21.31 9.90
N LEU A 34 -10.42 20.01 9.86
CA LEU A 34 -10.22 19.21 8.64
C LEU A 34 -11.24 19.60 7.55
N CYS A 35 -12.52 19.73 7.91
CA CYS A 35 -13.57 20.16 6.98
C CYS A 35 -13.32 21.56 6.44
N LYS A 36 -12.87 22.49 7.28
CA LYS A 36 -12.49 23.83 6.88
C LYS A 36 -11.35 23.81 5.87
N TRP A 37 -10.31 23.03 6.14
CA TRP A 37 -9.19 22.88 5.21
C TRP A 37 -9.63 22.36 3.83
N TYR A 38 -10.52 21.33 3.77
CA TYR A 38 -11.10 20.89 2.51
C TYR A 38 -11.91 21.97 1.80
N SER A 39 -12.67 22.77 2.55
CA SER A 39 -13.44 23.88 1.99
C SER A 39 -12.56 25.01 1.46
N ASP A 40 -11.39 25.20 2.04
CA ASP A 40 -10.41 26.21 1.63
C ASP A 40 -9.48 25.75 0.51
N THR A 41 -9.55 24.49 0.09
CA THR A 41 -8.65 23.87 -0.89
C THR A 41 -8.42 24.72 -2.14
N ASN A 42 -9.48 25.28 -2.72
CA ASN A 42 -9.37 26.14 -3.92
C ASN A 42 -8.65 27.48 -3.69
N LYS A 43 -8.44 27.87 -2.44
CA LYS A 43 -7.72 29.09 -2.04
C LYS A 43 -6.26 28.82 -1.71
N LEU A 44 -5.90 27.54 -1.59
CA LEU A 44 -4.56 27.08 -1.23
C LEU A 44 -3.75 26.74 -2.48
N SER A 45 -2.45 26.58 -2.33
CA SER A 45 -1.61 25.92 -3.33
C SER A 45 -1.68 24.40 -3.15
N PRO A 46 -1.62 23.60 -4.21
CA PRO A 46 -1.54 22.14 -4.08
C PRO A 46 -0.31 21.67 -3.29
N LEU A 47 0.78 22.44 -3.38
CA LEU A 47 1.96 22.26 -2.55
C LEU A 47 2.12 23.49 -1.64
N PRO A 48 2.45 23.30 -0.36
CA PRO A 48 2.70 24.42 0.54
C PRO A 48 3.90 25.23 0.04
N LEU A 49 3.70 26.56 -0.10
CA LEU A 49 4.72 27.46 -0.62
C LEU A 49 5.82 27.76 0.40
N ASN A 50 5.53 27.63 1.68
CA ASN A 50 6.46 27.88 2.79
C ASN A 50 6.48 26.69 3.74
N ASN A 51 7.63 26.13 3.96
CA ASN A 51 7.85 25.00 4.84
C ASN A 51 8.40 25.49 6.20
N GLU A 52 7.76 26.51 6.80
CA GLU A 52 8.16 27.09 8.08
C GLU A 52 7.55 26.37 9.30
N PHE A 53 7.04 25.16 9.11
CA PHE A 53 6.57 24.37 10.24
C PHE A 53 7.77 24.02 11.14
N LYS A 54 7.80 24.61 12.34
CA LYS A 54 8.81 24.30 13.35
C LYS A 54 8.28 23.20 14.25
N VAL A 55 8.98 22.09 14.29
CA VAL A 55 8.67 21.01 15.23
C VAL A 55 8.81 21.51 16.66
N THR A 56 7.75 21.43 17.41
CA THR A 56 7.75 21.70 18.84
C THR A 56 8.10 20.40 19.59
N TYR A 57 9.18 20.42 20.35
CA TYR A 57 9.53 19.28 21.19
C TYR A 57 8.61 19.20 22.41
N PRO A 58 8.37 17.99 22.96
CA PRO A 58 7.57 17.82 24.15
C PRO A 58 8.10 18.68 25.32
N LEU A 59 7.24 19.49 25.89
CA LEU A 59 7.56 20.29 27.06
C LEU A 59 7.51 19.41 28.30
N LYS A 60 8.32 19.74 29.32
CA LYS A 60 8.36 18.95 30.58
C LYS A 60 6.98 18.81 31.24
N ASN A 61 6.15 19.84 31.14
CA ASN A 61 4.81 19.89 31.75
C ASN A 61 3.69 19.67 30.72
N GLY A 62 4.02 19.21 29.50
CA GLY A 62 3.05 19.09 28.41
C GLY A 62 2.63 20.43 27.79
N SER A 63 1.64 20.39 26.94
CA SER A 63 1.01 21.58 26.32
C SER A 63 -0.49 21.52 26.56
N ASP A 64 -1.14 22.66 26.68
CA ASP A 64 -2.61 22.69 26.71
C ASP A 64 -3.21 22.30 25.34
N VAL A 65 -4.45 21.82 25.37
CA VAL A 65 -5.16 21.31 24.18
C VAL A 65 -5.37 22.38 23.12
N ASN A 66 -5.60 23.64 23.49
CA ASN A 66 -5.81 24.70 22.50
C ASN A 66 -4.53 25.00 21.74
N ASN A 67 -3.38 24.99 22.41
CA ASN A 67 -2.07 25.09 21.77
C ASN A 67 -1.83 23.90 20.82
N LEU A 68 -2.18 22.68 21.27
CA LEU A 68 -2.09 21.48 20.40
C LEU A 68 -2.96 21.62 19.14
N LEU A 69 -4.22 22.01 19.29
CA LEU A 69 -5.13 22.22 18.15
C LEU A 69 -4.62 23.32 17.19
N SER A 70 -4.03 24.39 17.72
CA SER A 70 -3.39 25.43 16.91
C SER A 70 -2.18 24.89 16.11
N GLU A 71 -1.36 24.06 16.71
CA GLU A 71 -0.24 23.40 16.00
C GLU A 71 -0.74 22.39 14.96
N VAL A 72 -1.79 21.65 15.25
CA VAL A 72 -2.45 20.74 14.29
C VAL A 72 -3.03 21.55 13.11
N GLU A 73 -3.67 22.69 13.35
CA GLU A 73 -4.16 23.56 12.26
C GLU A 73 -3.02 24.01 11.36
N LYS A 74 -1.90 24.47 11.91
CA LYS A 74 -0.71 24.85 11.13
C LYS A 74 -0.19 23.68 10.30
N LEU A 75 -0.10 22.48 10.92
CA LEU A 75 0.34 21.26 10.24
C LEU A 75 -0.56 20.95 9.04
N ILE A 76 -1.88 21.00 9.22
CA ILE A 76 -2.86 20.74 8.16
C ILE A 76 -2.67 21.74 7.00
N TYR A 77 -2.58 23.04 7.29
CA TYR A 77 -2.44 24.07 6.26
C TYR A 77 -1.05 24.12 5.58
N THR A 78 -0.04 23.48 6.15
CA THR A 78 1.28 23.29 5.54
C THR A 78 1.47 21.93 4.89
N SER A 79 0.43 21.10 4.85
CA SER A 79 0.46 19.78 4.23
C SER A 79 0.09 19.84 2.74
N PHE A 80 0.55 18.82 1.99
CA PHE A 80 0.11 18.59 0.62
C PHE A 80 -1.39 18.32 0.56
N CYS A 81 -2.08 18.94 -0.40
CA CYS A 81 -3.51 18.77 -0.58
C CYS A 81 -3.83 17.92 -1.82
N PRO A 82 -4.04 16.60 -1.67
CA PRO A 82 -4.34 15.70 -2.79
C PRO A 82 -5.70 16.02 -3.46
N SER A 83 -6.61 16.66 -2.73
CA SER A 83 -7.92 17.07 -3.25
C SER A 83 -7.88 18.35 -4.10
N HIS A 84 -6.75 19.06 -4.16
CA HIS A 84 -6.66 20.29 -4.95
C HIS A 84 -6.71 20.00 -6.45
N PRO A 85 -7.48 20.77 -7.26
CA PRO A 85 -7.59 20.54 -8.71
C PRO A 85 -6.26 20.57 -9.47
N GLY A 86 -5.26 21.27 -8.97
CA GLY A 86 -3.89 21.30 -9.52
C GLY A 86 -2.99 20.17 -9.02
N SER A 87 -3.49 19.24 -8.22
CA SER A 87 -2.73 18.09 -7.74
C SER A 87 -2.77 16.96 -8.78
N LEU A 88 -1.77 16.92 -9.67
CA LEU A 88 -1.71 16.01 -10.81
C LEU A 88 -0.59 14.97 -10.71
N ALA A 89 0.08 14.87 -9.58
CA ALA A 89 1.27 14.05 -9.43
C ALA A 89 1.21 13.15 -8.18
N HIS A 90 2.22 12.28 -8.04
CA HIS A 90 2.50 11.42 -6.90
C HIS A 90 1.55 10.24 -6.66
N LEU A 91 0.52 10.04 -7.47
CA LEU A 91 -0.42 8.89 -7.37
C LEU A 91 -1.18 8.80 -6.03
N ASP A 92 -1.15 9.84 -5.22
CA ASP A 92 -1.84 9.89 -3.93
C ASP A 92 -3.28 10.41 -4.14
N PRO A 93 -4.29 9.54 -4.16
CA PRO A 93 -5.67 9.98 -4.35
C PRO A 93 -6.18 10.69 -3.09
N PRO A 94 -7.15 11.60 -3.23
CA PRO A 94 -7.85 12.12 -2.06
C PRO A 94 -8.55 10.99 -1.32
N PRO A 95 -8.58 11.01 0.03
CA PRO A 95 -9.27 10.00 0.80
C PRO A 95 -10.77 10.06 0.56
N LEU A 96 -11.42 8.90 0.57
CA LEU A 96 -12.87 8.85 0.63
C LEU A 96 -13.37 9.30 2.01
N THR A 97 -14.47 10.03 2.07
CA THR A 97 -15.07 10.46 3.35
C THR A 97 -15.27 9.28 4.31
N ILE A 98 -15.75 8.15 3.79
CA ILE A 98 -15.97 6.95 4.61
C ILE A 98 -14.67 6.31 5.10
N SER A 99 -13.55 6.44 4.36
CA SER A 99 -12.26 5.90 4.81
C SER A 99 -11.71 6.67 6.01
N ILE A 100 -11.91 7.99 6.07
CA ILE A 100 -11.55 8.81 7.24
C ILE A 100 -12.29 8.32 8.49
N ILE A 101 -13.59 8.00 8.35
CA ILE A 101 -14.37 7.43 9.45
C ILE A 101 -13.87 6.03 9.83
N GLY A 102 -13.50 5.21 8.84
CA GLY A 102 -12.90 3.90 9.08
C GLY A 102 -11.61 3.98 9.91
N ASP A 103 -10.71 4.90 9.57
CA ASP A 103 -9.47 5.11 10.29
C ASP A 103 -9.71 5.62 11.72
N LEU A 104 -10.69 6.52 11.91
CA LEU A 104 -11.11 6.97 13.25
C LEU A 104 -11.58 5.79 14.11
N ILE A 105 -12.43 4.92 13.54
CA ILE A 105 -12.92 3.73 14.26
C ILE A 105 -11.78 2.78 14.57
N ALA A 106 -10.90 2.49 13.60
CA ALA A 106 -9.76 1.61 13.78
C ALA A 106 -8.83 2.12 14.89
N SER A 107 -8.55 3.42 14.91
CA SER A 107 -7.73 4.09 15.93
C SER A 107 -8.40 4.03 17.31
N GLY A 108 -9.72 4.25 17.37
CA GLY A 108 -10.49 4.22 18.62
C GLY A 108 -10.62 2.81 19.22
N LEU A 109 -10.77 1.78 18.37
CA LEU A 109 -10.83 0.38 18.82
C LEU A 109 -9.45 -0.13 19.24
N ASN A 110 -8.39 0.30 18.54
CA ASN A 110 -7.02 -0.14 18.78
C ASN A 110 -6.87 -1.66 18.95
N ASN A 111 -7.60 -2.43 18.14
CA ASN A 111 -7.61 -3.88 18.22
C ASN A 111 -6.34 -4.49 17.61
N ASN A 112 -5.83 -5.50 18.26
CA ASN A 112 -4.66 -6.25 17.82
C ASN A 112 -5.10 -7.54 17.12
N LEU A 113 -4.66 -7.73 15.87
CA LEU A 113 -4.96 -8.92 15.05
C LEU A 113 -3.92 -10.04 15.21
N LEU A 114 -3.00 -9.94 16.18
CA LEU A 114 -2.00 -10.98 16.45
C LEU A 114 -2.65 -12.31 16.87
N ALA A 115 -3.75 -12.23 17.60
CA ALA A 115 -4.54 -13.39 18.00
C ALA A 115 -6.02 -13.13 17.70
N GLU A 116 -6.68 -14.11 17.11
CA GLU A 116 -8.09 -14.02 16.71
C GLU A 116 -9.00 -13.70 17.91
N ASP A 117 -8.68 -14.25 19.09
CA ASP A 117 -9.43 -14.01 20.34
C ASP A 117 -9.45 -12.53 20.76
N LEU A 118 -8.43 -11.76 20.38
CA LEU A 118 -8.33 -10.34 20.72
C LEU A 118 -9.13 -9.45 19.75
N SER A 119 -9.46 -9.97 18.58
CA SER A 119 -10.13 -9.21 17.52
C SER A 119 -10.90 -10.11 16.56
N PRO A 120 -11.87 -10.91 17.05
CA PRO A 120 -12.49 -11.95 16.23
C PRO A 120 -13.24 -11.38 15.00
N SER A 121 -13.97 -10.29 15.18
CA SER A 121 -14.74 -9.66 14.10
C SER A 121 -13.85 -9.05 13.03
N ILE A 122 -12.74 -8.39 13.41
CA ILE A 122 -11.85 -7.73 12.44
C ILE A 122 -10.97 -8.75 11.74
N SER A 123 -10.51 -9.79 12.42
CA SER A 123 -9.78 -10.90 11.81
C SER A 123 -10.64 -11.63 10.75
N LYS A 124 -11.93 -11.84 11.09
CA LYS A 124 -12.89 -12.39 10.11
C LYS A 124 -13.10 -11.45 8.93
N LEU A 125 -13.25 -10.15 9.17
CA LEU A 125 -13.43 -9.14 8.13
C LEU A 125 -12.23 -9.10 7.17
N GLU A 126 -11.00 -9.13 7.68
CA GLU A 126 -9.79 -9.19 6.85
C GLU A 126 -9.80 -10.43 5.94
N ASN A 127 -10.06 -11.60 6.50
CA ASN A 127 -10.13 -12.85 5.75
C ASN A 127 -11.21 -12.81 4.66
N ASP A 128 -12.41 -12.33 4.99
CA ASP A 128 -13.53 -12.27 4.06
C ASP A 128 -13.26 -11.26 2.91
N ILE A 129 -12.65 -10.11 3.19
CA ILE A 129 -12.24 -9.13 2.19
C ILE A 129 -11.16 -9.70 1.27
N CYS A 130 -10.14 -10.34 1.83
CA CYS A 130 -9.07 -10.95 1.05
C CYS A 130 -9.59 -12.07 0.14
N LYS A 131 -10.49 -12.92 0.62
CA LYS A 131 -11.17 -13.93 -0.19
C LYS A 131 -12.02 -13.32 -1.29
N TRP A 132 -12.79 -12.28 -0.96
CA TRP A 132 -13.61 -11.58 -1.94
C TRP A 132 -12.74 -10.98 -3.06
N LEU A 133 -11.61 -10.32 -2.72
CA LEU A 133 -10.66 -9.78 -3.69
C LEU A 133 -10.05 -10.90 -4.54
N SER A 134 -9.56 -11.98 -3.92
CA SER A 134 -8.99 -13.13 -4.62
C SER A 134 -9.95 -13.69 -5.66
N LYS A 135 -11.22 -13.84 -5.29
CA LYS A 135 -12.27 -14.31 -6.21
C LYS A 135 -12.53 -13.32 -7.35
N LYS A 136 -12.54 -12.01 -7.07
CA LYS A 136 -12.75 -10.96 -8.07
C LYS A 136 -11.65 -10.94 -9.13
N ILE A 137 -10.41 -11.22 -8.75
CA ILE A 137 -9.26 -11.28 -9.66
C ILE A 137 -9.05 -12.67 -10.28
N GLY A 138 -9.93 -13.63 -10.02
CA GLY A 138 -9.95 -14.92 -10.69
C GLY A 138 -9.09 -16.01 -10.04
N PHE A 139 -8.64 -15.87 -8.81
CA PHE A 139 -8.00 -16.93 -8.05
C PHE A 139 -8.99 -18.02 -7.61
N SER A 140 -8.46 -19.18 -7.22
CA SER A 140 -9.28 -20.31 -6.75
C SER A 140 -10.00 -20.00 -5.43
N GLU A 141 -11.03 -20.78 -5.10
CA GLU A 141 -11.77 -20.64 -3.83
C GLU A 141 -10.88 -20.89 -2.59
N ASP A 142 -9.79 -21.67 -2.76
CA ASP A 142 -8.82 -21.96 -1.70
C ASP A 142 -7.76 -20.87 -1.52
N SER A 143 -7.82 -19.81 -2.34
CA SER A 143 -6.87 -18.71 -2.25
C SER A 143 -7.19 -17.82 -1.06
N GLY A 144 -6.15 -17.38 -0.38
CA GLY A 144 -6.22 -16.43 0.72
C GLY A 144 -5.43 -15.16 0.44
N GLY A 145 -5.37 -14.31 1.44
CA GLY A 145 -4.58 -13.08 1.40
C GLY A 145 -4.42 -12.50 2.79
N ILE A 146 -3.53 -11.54 2.89
CA ILE A 146 -3.32 -10.73 4.10
C ILE A 146 -3.29 -9.25 3.72
N ALA A 147 -3.78 -8.40 4.60
CA ALA A 147 -3.61 -6.97 4.48
C ALA A 147 -2.23 -6.55 5.00
N ALA A 148 -1.65 -5.52 4.40
CA ALA A 148 -0.41 -4.91 4.87
C ALA A 148 -0.45 -3.39 4.69
N SER A 149 0.49 -2.69 5.31
CA SER A 149 0.53 -1.21 5.32
C SER A 149 0.83 -0.55 3.97
N GLY A 150 1.01 -1.33 2.90
CA GLY A 150 1.24 -0.80 1.56
C GLY A 150 1.91 -1.80 0.61
N GLY A 151 1.98 -1.45 -0.68
CA GLY A 151 2.49 -2.32 -1.73
C GLY A 151 3.91 -2.84 -1.48
N THR A 152 4.79 -2.05 -0.90
CA THR A 152 6.15 -2.49 -0.57
C THR A 152 6.17 -3.67 0.40
N LEU A 153 5.36 -3.64 1.47
CA LEU A 153 5.28 -4.74 2.42
C LEU A 153 4.57 -5.95 1.83
N ASN A 154 3.55 -5.73 0.99
CA ASN A 154 2.88 -6.81 0.25
C ASN A 154 3.84 -7.49 -0.73
N ASN A 155 4.66 -6.74 -1.47
CA ASN A 155 5.70 -7.30 -2.33
C ASN A 155 6.72 -8.11 -1.51
N LEU A 156 7.12 -7.63 -0.33
CA LEU A 156 8.03 -8.37 0.55
C LEU A 156 7.40 -9.70 0.99
N ASN A 157 6.17 -9.68 1.49
CA ASN A 157 5.44 -10.87 1.92
C ASN A 157 5.34 -11.92 0.80
N ALA A 158 4.96 -11.48 -0.41
CA ALA A 158 4.86 -12.36 -1.57
C ALA A 158 6.22 -12.96 -1.95
N LEU A 159 7.29 -12.17 -1.96
CA LEU A 159 8.63 -12.64 -2.31
C LEU A 159 9.25 -13.53 -1.22
N VAL A 160 8.96 -13.29 0.07
CA VAL A 160 9.29 -14.22 1.17
C VAL A 160 8.65 -15.57 0.90
N THR A 161 7.34 -15.57 0.62
CA THR A 161 6.57 -16.79 0.33
C THR A 161 7.12 -17.51 -0.91
N ALA A 162 7.41 -16.77 -1.98
CA ALA A 162 7.99 -17.32 -3.20
C ALA A 162 9.34 -18.01 -2.94
N LYS A 163 10.22 -17.36 -2.19
CA LYS A 163 11.54 -17.90 -1.88
C LYS A 163 11.47 -19.11 -0.95
N TYR A 164 10.54 -19.08 0.01
CA TYR A 164 10.29 -20.20 0.90
C TYR A 164 9.71 -21.42 0.14
N SER A 165 8.65 -21.23 -0.63
CA SER A 165 7.98 -22.32 -1.36
C SER A 165 8.86 -22.94 -2.44
N SER A 166 9.82 -22.19 -2.99
CA SER A 166 10.83 -22.72 -3.92
C SER A 166 11.95 -23.53 -3.26
N GLY A 167 11.98 -23.63 -1.93
CA GLY A 167 13.06 -24.26 -1.18
C GLY A 167 14.38 -23.50 -1.18
N LEU A 168 14.35 -22.21 -1.53
CA LEU A 168 15.54 -21.38 -1.71
C LEU A 168 15.72 -20.31 -0.61
N THR A 169 15.06 -20.47 0.55
CA THR A 169 15.02 -19.50 1.64
C THR A 169 16.41 -18.97 2.02
N PHE A 170 17.36 -19.85 2.23
CA PHE A 170 18.73 -19.49 2.65
C PHE A 170 19.73 -19.49 1.49
N ASN A 171 19.24 -19.62 0.24
CA ASN A 171 20.11 -19.63 -0.92
C ASN A 171 20.37 -18.21 -1.42
N ASN A 172 21.59 -17.72 -1.22
CA ASN A 172 22.02 -16.40 -1.68
C ASN A 172 22.28 -16.31 -3.19
N GLN A 173 22.35 -17.46 -3.88
CA GLN A 173 22.45 -17.57 -5.34
C GLN A 173 21.07 -17.64 -6.03
N ALA A 174 19.97 -17.61 -5.25
CA ALA A 174 18.63 -17.57 -5.80
C ALA A 174 18.42 -16.33 -6.66
N VAL A 175 17.76 -16.51 -7.80
CA VAL A 175 17.57 -15.48 -8.82
C VAL A 175 16.14 -14.97 -8.80
N ILE A 176 15.98 -13.66 -8.99
CA ILE A 176 14.72 -13.00 -9.31
C ILE A 176 14.85 -12.28 -10.65
N ILE A 177 13.77 -12.32 -11.43
CA ILE A 177 13.66 -11.60 -12.72
C ILE A 177 12.53 -10.59 -12.61
N THR A 178 12.76 -9.36 -13.07
CA THR A 178 11.74 -8.30 -13.11
C THR A 178 11.99 -7.36 -14.30
N SER A 179 11.06 -6.44 -14.60
CA SER A 179 11.26 -5.45 -15.65
C SER A 179 12.01 -4.21 -15.16
N GLU A 180 12.56 -3.42 -16.06
CA GLU A 180 13.26 -2.18 -15.73
C GLU A 180 12.33 -1.10 -15.18
N ASP A 181 11.04 -1.11 -15.55
CA ASP A 181 10.02 -0.18 -15.06
C ASP A 181 9.28 -0.71 -13.80
N ALA A 182 9.71 -1.86 -13.25
CA ALA A 182 9.17 -2.36 -11.99
C ALA A 182 9.45 -1.39 -10.83
N HIS A 183 8.51 -1.35 -9.86
CA HIS A 183 8.67 -0.47 -8.71
C HIS A 183 9.94 -0.83 -7.91
N VAL A 184 10.60 0.21 -7.39
CA VAL A 184 11.86 0.08 -6.62
C VAL A 184 11.77 -0.85 -5.42
N SER A 185 10.56 -1.11 -4.90
CA SER A 185 10.33 -2.06 -3.81
C SER A 185 10.77 -3.48 -4.16
N ILE A 186 10.63 -3.92 -5.41
CA ILE A 186 11.02 -5.28 -5.83
C ILE A 186 12.51 -5.50 -5.58
N LYS A 187 13.35 -4.58 -6.03
CA LYS A 187 14.81 -4.66 -5.79
C LYS A 187 15.15 -4.55 -4.30
N LYS A 188 14.45 -3.65 -3.55
CA LYS A 188 14.62 -3.52 -2.09
C LYS A 188 14.26 -4.82 -1.37
N CYS A 189 13.11 -5.40 -1.70
CA CYS A 189 12.65 -6.66 -1.09
C CYS A 189 13.61 -7.81 -1.40
N ALA A 190 14.08 -7.93 -2.65
CA ALA A 190 15.08 -8.93 -3.02
C ALA A 190 16.36 -8.83 -2.16
N LYS A 191 16.86 -7.60 -1.95
CA LYS A 191 18.03 -7.36 -1.08
C LYS A 191 17.76 -7.72 0.39
N ILE A 192 16.60 -7.38 0.92
CA ILE A 192 16.20 -7.77 2.29
C ILE A 192 16.20 -9.30 2.43
N LEU A 193 15.80 -10.02 1.37
CA LEU A 193 15.84 -11.49 1.29
C LEU A 193 17.23 -12.08 1.08
N GLY A 194 18.27 -11.27 1.09
CA GLY A 194 19.67 -11.70 0.90
C GLY A 194 20.01 -12.03 -0.55
N VAL A 195 19.25 -11.56 -1.53
CA VAL A 195 19.57 -11.71 -2.95
C VAL A 195 20.60 -10.65 -3.34
N GLU A 196 21.76 -11.08 -3.79
CA GLU A 196 22.82 -10.17 -4.26
C GLU A 196 22.43 -9.48 -5.56
N ASP A 197 22.93 -8.27 -5.80
CA ASP A 197 22.61 -7.48 -7.01
C ASP A 197 22.84 -8.25 -8.32
N LYS A 198 23.89 -9.08 -8.39
CA LYS A 198 24.20 -9.93 -9.56
C LYS A 198 23.14 -11.02 -9.83
N ASN A 199 22.24 -11.27 -8.88
CA ASN A 199 21.19 -12.27 -8.95
C ASN A 199 19.80 -11.63 -9.16
N ILE A 200 19.73 -10.30 -9.29
CA ILE A 200 18.53 -9.55 -9.65
C ILE A 200 18.64 -9.21 -11.13
N TYR A 201 17.91 -9.94 -11.96
CA TYR A 201 17.95 -9.76 -13.40
C TYR A 201 16.83 -8.84 -13.88
N ILE A 202 17.21 -7.87 -14.69
CA ILE A 202 16.32 -6.85 -15.23
C ILE A 202 16.08 -7.12 -16.71
N VAL A 203 14.82 -7.23 -17.10
CA VAL A 203 14.40 -7.32 -18.50
C VAL A 203 14.07 -5.92 -19.00
N HIS A 204 14.56 -5.55 -20.17
CA HIS A 204 14.22 -4.29 -20.82
C HIS A 204 12.74 -4.24 -21.19
N THR A 205 12.19 -3.04 -21.20
CA THR A 205 10.84 -2.81 -21.69
C THR A 205 10.82 -2.49 -23.18
N ASP A 206 9.66 -2.65 -23.79
CA ASP A 206 9.38 -2.21 -25.15
C ASP A 206 9.08 -0.69 -25.19
N LYS A 207 8.73 -0.18 -26.37
CA LYS A 207 8.37 1.24 -26.57
C LYS A 207 7.15 1.71 -25.75
N ASN A 208 6.31 0.77 -25.31
CA ASN A 208 5.12 1.03 -24.49
C ASN A 208 5.42 0.95 -22.98
N GLY A 209 6.63 0.58 -22.61
CA GLY A 209 7.03 0.39 -21.20
C GLY A 209 6.64 -0.96 -20.62
N CYS A 210 6.29 -1.94 -21.48
CA CYS A 210 5.95 -3.30 -21.07
C CYS A 210 7.18 -4.22 -21.14
N MET A 211 7.27 -5.21 -20.25
CA MET A 211 8.36 -6.20 -20.31
C MET A 211 8.48 -6.82 -21.71
N HIS A 212 9.65 -6.71 -22.32
CA HIS A 212 9.88 -7.21 -23.67
C HIS A 212 10.01 -8.73 -23.69
N ILE A 213 8.98 -9.44 -24.10
CA ILE A 213 8.87 -10.90 -24.04
C ILE A 213 10.03 -11.64 -24.71
N PRO A 214 10.47 -11.30 -25.93
CA PRO A 214 11.62 -11.99 -26.52
C PRO A 214 12.90 -11.91 -25.67
N SER A 215 13.16 -10.74 -25.04
CA SER A 215 14.29 -10.56 -24.12
C SER A 215 14.10 -11.35 -22.84
N PHE A 216 12.89 -11.39 -22.30
CA PHE A 216 12.56 -12.20 -21.12
C PHE A 216 12.82 -13.68 -21.39
N ILE A 217 12.30 -14.24 -22.48
CA ILE A 217 12.48 -15.66 -22.85
C ILE A 217 13.96 -15.98 -23.03
N LYS A 218 14.69 -15.13 -23.74
CA LYS A 218 16.13 -15.32 -23.96
C LYS A 218 16.91 -15.36 -22.65
N LEU A 219 16.63 -14.42 -21.75
CA LEU A 219 17.26 -14.34 -20.43
C LEU A 219 16.91 -15.57 -19.59
N LEU A 220 15.61 -15.90 -19.52
CA LEU A 220 15.10 -17.03 -18.75
C LEU A 220 15.78 -18.35 -19.16
N ASN A 221 15.81 -18.65 -20.46
CA ASN A 221 16.43 -19.85 -20.98
C ASN A 221 17.94 -19.88 -20.67
N SER A 222 18.65 -18.77 -20.88
CA SER A 222 20.07 -18.67 -20.54
C SER A 222 20.37 -18.95 -19.05
N LEU A 223 19.49 -18.49 -18.17
CA LEU A 223 19.62 -18.75 -16.72
C LEU A 223 19.35 -20.22 -16.38
N ILE A 224 18.32 -20.80 -16.98
CA ILE A 224 17.98 -22.22 -16.78
C ILE A 224 19.09 -23.13 -17.31
N ASP A 225 19.58 -22.88 -18.52
CA ASP A 225 20.67 -23.63 -19.15
C ASP A 225 21.97 -23.52 -18.33
N GLY A 226 22.18 -22.35 -17.70
CA GLY A 226 23.28 -22.11 -16.77
C GLY A 226 23.08 -22.70 -15.36
N GLY A 227 22.01 -23.47 -15.14
CA GLY A 227 21.73 -24.14 -13.85
C GLY A 227 21.31 -23.18 -12.73
N ARG A 228 20.94 -21.95 -13.06
CA ARG A 228 20.52 -20.95 -12.05
C ARG A 228 19.17 -21.28 -11.46
N LYS A 229 19.01 -21.04 -10.16
CA LYS A 229 17.77 -21.30 -9.42
C LYS A 229 16.93 -20.02 -9.33
N ILE A 230 15.89 -19.95 -10.14
CA ILE A 230 14.98 -18.80 -10.22
C ILE A 230 13.82 -19.06 -9.24
N PHE A 231 13.68 -18.20 -8.23
CA PHE A 231 12.59 -18.34 -7.28
C PHE A 231 11.35 -17.52 -7.64
N ALA A 232 11.51 -16.41 -8.39
CA ALA A 232 10.38 -15.59 -8.81
C ALA A 232 10.66 -14.85 -10.11
N VAL A 233 9.59 -14.67 -10.90
CA VAL A 233 9.46 -13.67 -11.94
C VAL A 233 8.41 -12.67 -11.49
N VAL A 234 8.72 -11.37 -11.58
CA VAL A 234 7.83 -10.28 -11.18
C VAL A 234 7.42 -9.49 -12.42
N ALA A 235 6.13 -9.41 -12.68
CA ALA A 235 5.54 -8.52 -13.66
C ALA A 235 4.75 -7.41 -12.95
N THR A 236 4.58 -6.28 -13.63
CA THR A 236 3.86 -5.12 -13.07
C THR A 236 2.58 -4.88 -13.85
N PHE A 237 1.47 -4.75 -13.13
CA PHE A 237 0.18 -4.39 -13.68
C PHE A 237 -0.16 -2.94 -13.31
N GLY A 238 0.33 -2.02 -14.14
CA GLY A 238 0.32 -0.57 -13.92
C GLY A 238 1.62 -0.05 -13.33
N THR A 239 2.62 0.22 -14.18
CA THR A 239 3.90 0.77 -13.71
C THR A 239 3.73 2.18 -13.15
N THR A 240 4.51 2.53 -12.12
CA THR A 240 4.39 3.81 -11.40
C THR A 240 4.55 5.04 -12.30
N ILE A 241 5.42 4.97 -13.31
CA ILE A 241 5.75 6.13 -14.16
C ILE A 241 4.84 6.21 -15.38
N ARG A 242 4.52 5.08 -16.01
CA ARG A 242 3.85 5.03 -17.32
C ARG A 242 2.45 4.45 -17.24
N GLY A 243 2.06 3.79 -16.14
CA GLY A 243 0.84 3.01 -16.08
C GLY A 243 0.86 1.79 -17.03
N ALA A 244 2.04 1.39 -17.51
CA ALA A 244 2.17 0.28 -18.45
C ALA A 244 1.77 -1.05 -17.82
N LEU A 245 1.23 -1.94 -18.62
CA LEU A 245 0.77 -3.27 -18.21
C LEU A 245 1.66 -4.32 -18.86
N ASP A 246 2.45 -5.03 -18.03
CA ASP A 246 3.23 -6.15 -18.55
C ASP A 246 2.32 -7.24 -19.15
N PRO A 247 2.79 -8.02 -20.13
CA PRO A 247 2.01 -9.11 -20.74
C PRO A 247 1.80 -10.29 -19.79
N ILE A 248 0.91 -10.09 -18.79
CA ILE A 248 0.71 -10.97 -17.62
C ILE A 248 0.41 -12.40 -18.03
N ASN A 249 -0.49 -12.61 -19.01
CA ASN A 249 -0.89 -13.96 -19.44
C ASN A 249 0.29 -14.72 -20.09
N GLU A 250 1.07 -14.03 -20.91
CA GLU A 250 2.19 -14.65 -21.61
C GLU A 250 3.31 -15.01 -20.64
N ILE A 251 3.69 -14.08 -19.74
CA ILE A 251 4.67 -14.31 -18.69
C ILE A 251 4.20 -15.42 -17.75
N GLY A 252 2.94 -15.38 -17.33
CA GLY A 252 2.33 -16.35 -16.43
C GLY A 252 2.35 -17.77 -17.00
N ASN A 253 2.01 -17.93 -18.30
CA ASN A 253 2.06 -19.24 -18.97
C ASN A 253 3.48 -19.81 -19.00
N ILE A 254 4.47 -18.96 -19.29
CA ILE A 254 5.88 -19.37 -19.28
C ILE A 254 6.33 -19.76 -17.87
N CYS A 255 5.98 -18.98 -16.86
CA CYS A 255 6.30 -19.27 -15.46
C CYS A 255 5.68 -20.59 -14.99
N LYS A 256 4.42 -20.84 -15.37
CA LYS A 256 3.71 -22.08 -15.06
C LYS A 256 4.40 -23.30 -15.69
N GLU A 257 4.75 -23.23 -16.99
CA GLU A 257 5.49 -24.29 -17.68
C GLU A 257 6.82 -24.62 -16.99
N LYS A 258 7.54 -23.58 -16.57
CA LYS A 258 8.86 -23.73 -15.91
C LYS A 258 8.77 -23.96 -14.40
N LYS A 259 7.55 -23.98 -13.81
CA LYS A 259 7.31 -24.14 -12.36
C LYS A 259 8.04 -23.09 -11.52
N ILE A 260 8.01 -21.83 -11.98
CA ILE A 260 8.60 -20.68 -11.31
C ILE A 260 7.47 -19.85 -10.71
N TRP A 261 7.65 -19.35 -9.48
CA TRP A 261 6.68 -18.44 -8.88
C TRP A 261 6.50 -17.20 -9.73
N PHE A 262 5.25 -16.90 -10.04
CA PHE A 262 4.87 -15.71 -10.75
C PHE A 262 4.21 -14.71 -9.81
N HIS A 263 4.86 -13.57 -9.60
CA HIS A 263 4.34 -12.45 -8.80
C HIS A 263 3.89 -11.33 -9.70
N ILE A 264 2.71 -10.78 -9.42
CA ILE A 264 2.16 -9.64 -10.13
C ILE A 264 2.05 -8.47 -9.15
N ASP A 265 2.88 -7.44 -9.32
CA ASP A 265 2.71 -6.18 -8.62
C ASP A 265 1.57 -5.39 -9.28
N ALA A 266 0.40 -5.47 -8.70
CA ALA A 266 -0.82 -4.81 -9.16
C ALA A 266 -1.23 -3.66 -8.22
N SER A 267 -0.30 -3.07 -7.50
CA SER A 267 -0.56 -2.02 -6.50
C SER A 267 -1.33 -0.83 -7.08
N ILE A 268 -1.10 -0.49 -8.35
CA ILE A 268 -1.81 0.59 -9.06
C ILE A 268 -2.94 0.03 -9.92
N GLY A 269 -2.63 -0.95 -10.77
CA GLY A 269 -3.58 -1.43 -11.79
C GLY A 269 -4.66 -2.36 -11.25
N GLY A 270 -4.41 -3.03 -10.11
CA GLY A 270 -5.32 -4.04 -9.57
C GLY A 270 -6.72 -3.52 -9.24
N VAL A 271 -6.84 -2.28 -8.81
CA VAL A 271 -8.14 -1.65 -8.49
C VAL A 271 -9.05 -1.55 -9.71
N PHE A 272 -8.49 -1.41 -10.93
CA PHE A 272 -9.28 -1.32 -12.16
C PHE A 272 -10.01 -2.62 -12.50
N LEU A 273 -9.55 -3.76 -11.97
CA LEU A 273 -10.25 -5.04 -12.11
C LEU A 273 -11.60 -5.07 -11.37
N LEU A 274 -11.80 -4.15 -10.41
CA LEU A 274 -13.06 -3.97 -9.69
C LEU A 274 -14.03 -3.04 -10.40
N ALA A 275 -13.57 -2.27 -11.40
CA ALA A 275 -14.40 -1.36 -12.18
C ALA A 275 -15.23 -2.16 -13.19
N ASN A 276 -16.56 -2.22 -12.99
CA ASN A 276 -17.48 -2.93 -13.87
C ASN A 276 -17.36 -2.47 -15.33
N ASN A 277 -16.99 -3.36 -16.24
CA ASN A 277 -17.12 -3.29 -17.70
C ASN A 277 -16.57 -2.04 -18.42
N LYS A 278 -15.79 -1.20 -17.79
CA LYS A 278 -15.19 -0.02 -18.45
C LYS A 278 -13.83 -0.30 -19.12
N PHE A 279 -13.29 -1.48 -18.92
CA PHE A 279 -11.97 -1.88 -19.40
C PHE A 279 -12.03 -3.28 -20.03
N ASP A 280 -12.79 -3.42 -21.12
CA ASP A 280 -12.96 -4.70 -21.83
C ASP A 280 -11.62 -5.32 -22.28
N ASN A 281 -10.57 -4.52 -22.42
CA ASN A 281 -9.22 -4.97 -22.77
C ASN A 281 -8.42 -5.55 -21.59
N ILE A 282 -8.95 -5.48 -20.36
CA ILE A 282 -8.32 -6.05 -19.16
C ILE A 282 -8.88 -7.45 -18.85
N ASN A 283 -9.93 -7.88 -19.56
CA ASN A 283 -10.56 -9.20 -19.41
C ASN A 283 -9.64 -10.38 -19.76
N ASP A 284 -8.46 -10.13 -20.32
CA ASP A 284 -7.42 -11.15 -20.52
C ASP A 284 -6.66 -11.54 -19.24
N PHE A 285 -7.11 -11.07 -18.08
CA PHE A 285 -6.56 -11.46 -16.78
C PHE A 285 -7.02 -12.88 -16.40
N ASN A 286 -6.76 -13.83 -17.30
CA ASN A 286 -6.95 -15.24 -17.03
C ASN A 286 -5.71 -15.82 -16.30
N VAL A 287 -5.41 -15.30 -15.09
CA VAL A 287 -4.57 -16.04 -14.14
C VAL A 287 -5.40 -17.23 -13.63
N ARG A 288 -5.86 -18.05 -14.59
CA ARG A 288 -6.67 -19.22 -14.26
C ARG A 288 -5.78 -20.38 -13.91
N LYS A 289 -5.94 -20.81 -12.67
CA LYS A 289 -5.71 -22.17 -12.18
C LYS A 289 -4.27 -22.68 -12.37
N SER A 290 -3.43 -22.37 -11.43
CA SER A 290 -2.35 -23.26 -11.02
C SER A 290 -2.71 -23.91 -9.71
#